data_c7bc9a065c3e837a752a50aa64f46b13
#
_entry.id   c7bc9a065c3e837a752a50aa64f46b13
#
_cell.length_a   1.000
_cell.length_b   1.000
_cell.length_c   1.000
_cell.angle_alpha   90.00
_cell.angle_beta   90.00
_cell.angle_gamma   90.00
#
_symmetry.space_group_name_H-M   'P 1'
#
loop_
_entity.id
_entity.type
_entity.pdbx_description
1 polymer ?
#
loop_
_entity_poly.entity_id
_entity_poly.type
_entity_poly.pdbx_seq_one_letter_code
_entity_poly.pdbx_strand_id
1 'polypeptide(L)'
;VLIISYIGYTSIEIPVKGQSEINVTLKEDSQAIEEVVVVGYGTQKKVNLVGAVAAVNIDEKISSRSISNVSSGLSGLVPGLQVSQTTSMAGNDNASLMIRGMGTVNNTSPLVVVDGMPDVDINRINMADVESISVLKDASAAAVYGMQGANGVILVTTKRGGKNKPTTLDINTRFGLQMPHNYPQPASTPLWQTLVGEYYANMKLINDKNAVITPADMATRDYAYNTNWYEEMIKNAPITQSNINISGGTDKVSYFISAGYLYQGGIWSTNSTDKNRFNFRSNLDADILKNLKLSVGVGAVINSLNYPRSASYEIARKMKDMAPNIPVKWPGHDDYYAFGGEGTVNPMALADKEASGYSKKIAKNLNVDFSLEYKVPFVEGLSLKATMGYTQSDSWNKNWNMNIVYMGYREDAQEYYESA
;
A
#
# COMPACT_ATOMS: atom_id res chain seq x y z
N VAL A 1 13.47 45.89 -17.18
CA VAL A 1 13.87 44.57 -17.70
C VAL A 1 12.63 43.88 -18.24
N LEU A 2 12.73 43.42 -19.49
CA LEU A 2 11.70 42.64 -20.14
C LEU A 2 12.13 41.15 -20.07
N ILE A 3 11.28 40.28 -19.50
CA ILE A 3 11.56 38.84 -19.47
C ILE A 3 10.70 38.22 -20.55
N ILE A 4 11.34 37.55 -21.50
CA ILE A 4 10.67 36.84 -22.59
C ILE A 4 10.89 35.35 -22.40
N SER A 5 9.80 34.60 -22.27
CA SER A 5 9.82 33.15 -22.15
C SER A 5 8.82 32.51 -23.11
N TYR A 6 9.20 31.40 -23.74
CA TYR A 6 8.34 30.61 -24.59
C TYR A 6 8.62 29.12 -24.31
N ILE A 7 7.60 28.29 -24.39
CA ILE A 7 7.75 26.84 -24.13
C ILE A 7 8.73 26.23 -25.13
N GLY A 8 9.79 25.58 -24.65
CA GLY A 8 10.84 24.98 -25.49
C GLY A 8 11.99 25.93 -25.84
N TYR A 9 12.02 27.15 -25.26
CA TYR A 9 13.09 28.12 -25.46
C TYR A 9 13.63 28.65 -24.13
N THR A 10 14.93 28.98 -24.11
CA THR A 10 15.60 29.57 -22.94
C THR A 10 15.05 30.97 -22.69
N SER A 11 14.60 31.26 -21.47
CA SER A 11 14.15 32.60 -21.08
C SER A 11 15.27 33.61 -21.14
N ILE A 12 15.02 34.79 -21.77
CA ILE A 12 16.01 35.85 -21.89
C ILE A 12 15.51 37.11 -21.17
N GLU A 13 16.38 37.70 -20.37
CA GLU A 13 16.13 38.98 -19.73
C GLU A 13 16.83 40.11 -20.52
N ILE A 14 16.09 41.13 -20.96
CA ILE A 14 16.59 42.23 -21.74
C ILE A 14 16.30 43.56 -21.03
N PRO A 15 17.29 44.38 -20.76
CA PRO A 15 17.08 45.72 -20.23
C PRO A 15 16.47 46.63 -21.29
N VAL A 16 15.27 47.15 -21.05
CA VAL A 16 14.55 48.11 -21.92
C VAL A 16 15.16 49.51 -21.74
N LYS A 17 16.22 49.81 -22.44
CA LYS A 17 16.93 51.12 -22.35
C LYS A 17 16.24 52.25 -23.18
N GLY A 18 14.90 52.33 -23.13
CA GLY A 18 14.14 53.34 -23.88
C GLY A 18 14.00 53.01 -25.38
N GLN A 19 14.25 51.79 -25.81
CA GLN A 19 14.09 51.34 -27.17
C GLN A 19 12.60 51.13 -27.47
N SER A 20 12.12 51.64 -28.60
CA SER A 20 10.76 51.48 -29.07
C SER A 20 10.50 50.12 -29.74
N GLU A 21 11.54 49.41 -30.14
CA GLU A 21 11.46 48.09 -30.77
C GLU A 21 12.63 47.21 -30.25
N ILE A 22 12.28 46.01 -29.79
CA ILE A 22 13.24 45.03 -29.28
C ILE A 22 13.06 43.72 -30.05
N ASN A 23 13.98 43.41 -30.93
CA ASN A 23 14.04 42.16 -31.63
C ASN A 23 14.77 41.11 -30.87
N VAL A 24 14.12 39.99 -30.52
CA VAL A 24 14.66 38.90 -29.70
C VAL A 24 14.60 37.60 -30.46
N THR A 25 15.75 36.96 -30.57
CA THR A 25 15.81 35.57 -31.04
C THR A 25 15.98 34.65 -29.85
N LEU A 26 14.96 33.90 -29.54
CA LEU A 26 14.98 32.86 -28.50
C LEU A 26 15.82 31.68 -29.01
N LYS A 27 16.74 31.21 -28.18
CA LYS A 27 17.46 29.96 -28.44
C LYS A 27 16.59 28.81 -27.96
N GLU A 28 16.45 27.78 -28.80
CA GLU A 28 15.81 26.53 -28.36
C GLU A 28 16.48 26.04 -27.07
N ASP A 29 15.66 25.75 -26.09
CA ASP A 29 16.13 25.10 -24.86
C ASP A 29 16.40 23.64 -25.22
N SER A 30 17.63 23.35 -25.64
CA SER A 30 18.11 22.00 -25.88
C SER A 30 18.22 21.16 -24.60
N GLN A 31 17.93 21.76 -23.43
CA GLN A 31 17.59 21.07 -22.21
C GLN A 31 16.08 20.75 -22.16
N ALA A 32 15.41 20.47 -23.28
CA ALA A 32 14.29 19.55 -23.22
C ALA A 32 14.84 18.32 -22.51
N ILE A 33 14.42 18.13 -21.26
CA ILE A 33 14.78 16.98 -20.43
C ILE A 33 14.60 15.78 -21.34
N GLU A 34 15.72 15.22 -21.84
CA GLU A 34 15.69 13.98 -22.60
C GLU A 34 15.17 12.92 -21.63
N GLU A 35 13.84 12.75 -21.62
CA GLU A 35 13.19 11.76 -20.75
C GLU A 35 13.70 10.39 -21.17
N VAL A 36 14.71 9.94 -20.43
CA VAL A 36 15.32 8.62 -20.61
C VAL A 36 14.47 7.62 -19.85
N VAL A 37 13.94 6.66 -20.54
CA VAL A 37 13.12 5.59 -19.97
C VAL A 37 13.95 4.31 -19.91
N VAL A 38 13.91 3.63 -18.80
CA VAL A 38 14.49 2.29 -18.67
C VAL A 38 13.61 1.31 -19.45
N VAL A 39 14.20 0.59 -20.40
CA VAL A 39 13.52 -0.41 -21.21
C VAL A 39 14.37 -1.68 -21.24
N GLY A 40 13.80 -2.77 -20.72
CA GLY A 40 14.54 -4.00 -20.62
C GLY A 40 15.77 -3.85 -19.70
N TYR A 41 16.94 -4.25 -20.19
CA TYR A 41 18.20 -4.14 -19.46
C TYR A 41 19.02 -2.89 -19.81
N GLY A 42 18.42 -1.95 -20.53
CA GLY A 42 19.06 -0.70 -20.98
C GLY A 42 18.19 0.54 -20.79
N THR A 43 18.77 1.68 -21.12
CA THR A 43 18.06 2.96 -21.12
C THR A 43 17.91 3.45 -22.56
N GLN A 44 16.71 3.90 -22.93
CA GLN A 44 16.45 4.50 -24.24
C GLN A 44 15.75 5.86 -24.05
N LYS A 45 15.98 6.77 -25.01
CA LYS A 45 15.21 8.01 -25.05
C LYS A 45 13.75 7.69 -25.34
N LYS A 46 12.83 8.30 -24.61
CA LYS A 46 11.38 8.08 -24.77
C LYS A 46 10.91 8.25 -26.20
N VAL A 47 11.52 9.18 -26.94
CA VAL A 47 11.25 9.46 -28.36
C VAL A 47 11.57 8.26 -29.26
N ASN A 48 12.49 7.38 -28.86
CA ASN A 48 12.93 6.23 -29.66
C ASN A 48 12.17 4.93 -29.31
N LEU A 49 11.19 5.00 -28.39
CA LEU A 49 10.41 3.83 -27.99
C LEU A 49 9.30 3.55 -28.99
N VAL A 50 9.36 2.39 -29.63
CA VAL A 50 8.33 1.93 -30.60
C VAL A 50 7.11 1.32 -29.89
N GLY A 51 7.23 0.94 -28.60
CA GLY A 51 6.16 0.31 -27.82
C GLY A 51 5.40 1.29 -26.91
N ALA A 52 4.19 0.91 -26.47
CA ALA A 52 3.41 1.69 -25.51
C ALA A 52 4.01 1.59 -24.10
N VAL A 53 4.93 2.50 -23.78
CA VAL A 53 5.55 2.64 -22.46
C VAL A 53 4.98 3.87 -21.77
N ALA A 54 4.49 3.69 -20.55
CA ALA A 54 4.12 4.80 -19.69
C ALA A 54 5.16 4.92 -18.58
N ALA A 55 5.83 6.05 -18.50
CA ALA A 55 6.76 6.37 -17.43
C ALA A 55 6.16 7.43 -16.51
N VAL A 56 6.37 7.25 -15.21
CA VAL A 56 6.00 8.21 -14.17
C VAL A 56 7.22 8.47 -13.31
N ASN A 57 7.66 9.71 -13.28
CA ASN A 57 8.67 10.16 -12.33
C ASN A 57 7.98 10.39 -10.98
N ILE A 58 8.61 9.90 -9.92
CA ILE A 58 8.12 10.08 -8.57
C ILE A 58 8.60 11.44 -8.07
N ASP A 59 7.81 12.45 -8.40
CA ASP A 59 8.03 13.84 -8.00
C ASP A 59 7.49 14.14 -6.59
N GLU A 60 7.62 15.40 -6.17
CA GLU A 60 7.11 15.87 -4.88
C GLU A 60 5.60 15.65 -4.72
N LYS A 61 4.81 15.72 -5.80
CA LYS A 61 3.35 15.54 -5.73
C LYS A 61 2.96 14.12 -5.34
N ILE A 62 3.70 13.12 -5.82
CA ILE A 62 3.48 11.72 -5.46
C ILE A 62 4.07 11.45 -4.08
N SER A 63 5.25 11.99 -3.84
CA SER A 63 5.92 11.84 -2.55
C SER A 63 5.18 12.56 -1.42
N SER A 64 4.34 13.56 -1.70
CA SER A 64 3.52 14.25 -0.68
C SER A 64 2.34 13.42 -0.16
N ARG A 65 1.94 12.36 -0.84
CA ARG A 65 0.88 11.45 -0.38
C ARG A 65 1.42 10.57 0.74
N SER A 66 0.62 10.36 1.79
CA SER A 66 0.92 9.35 2.82
C SER A 66 0.61 7.96 2.26
N ILE A 67 1.59 7.34 1.61
CA ILE A 67 1.45 6.06 0.92
C ILE A 67 2.15 4.99 1.74
N SER A 68 1.40 4.01 2.20
CA SER A 68 1.93 2.87 2.96
C SER A 68 2.66 1.85 2.08
N ASN A 69 2.21 1.66 0.83
CA ASN A 69 2.76 0.69 -0.12
C ASN A 69 2.87 1.27 -1.53
N VAL A 70 3.89 0.88 -2.27
CA VAL A 70 4.11 1.36 -3.65
C VAL A 70 2.95 0.96 -4.56
N SER A 71 2.42 -0.27 -4.43
CA SER A 71 1.32 -0.74 -5.28
C SER A 71 0.07 0.14 -5.19
N SER A 72 -0.35 0.52 -3.97
CA SER A 72 -1.50 1.42 -3.76
C SER A 72 -1.22 2.84 -4.24
N GLY A 73 0.03 3.29 -4.10
CA GLY A 73 0.49 4.60 -4.55
C GLY A 73 0.41 4.83 -6.06
N LEU A 74 0.41 3.75 -6.86
CA LEU A 74 0.31 3.83 -8.32
C LEU A 74 -1.12 4.10 -8.83
N SER A 75 -2.11 4.09 -7.95
CA SER A 75 -3.51 4.32 -8.32
C SER A 75 -3.70 5.68 -9.01
N GLY A 76 -4.22 5.64 -10.25
CA GLY A 76 -4.49 6.82 -11.06
C GLY A 76 -3.27 7.52 -11.68
N LEU A 77 -2.04 6.99 -11.48
CA LEU A 77 -0.82 7.62 -11.99
C LEU A 77 -0.44 7.13 -13.39
N VAL A 78 -0.70 5.87 -13.69
CA VAL A 78 -0.26 5.24 -14.94
C VAL A 78 -1.47 4.87 -15.79
N PRO A 79 -1.68 5.49 -16.97
CA PRO A 79 -2.75 5.11 -17.87
C PRO A 79 -2.63 3.63 -18.28
N GLY A 80 -3.72 2.86 -18.17
CA GLY A 80 -3.77 1.44 -18.52
C GLY A 80 -3.19 0.48 -17.45
N LEU A 81 -2.78 0.98 -16.28
CA LEU A 81 -2.53 0.20 -15.08
C LEU A 81 -3.77 0.25 -14.19
N GLN A 82 -4.39 -0.88 -13.98
CA GLN A 82 -5.48 -1.04 -13.02
C GLN A 82 -4.89 -1.39 -11.66
N VAL A 83 -5.27 -0.63 -10.65
CA VAL A 83 -4.87 -0.83 -9.26
C VAL A 83 -6.13 -1.13 -8.45
N SER A 84 -6.23 -2.33 -7.91
CA SER A 84 -7.36 -2.77 -7.11
C SER A 84 -6.92 -3.04 -5.68
N GLN A 85 -7.48 -2.30 -4.75
CA GLN A 85 -7.25 -2.46 -3.33
C GLN A 85 -8.54 -2.90 -2.64
N THR A 86 -8.53 -4.09 -2.03
CA THR A 86 -9.71 -4.66 -1.36
C THR A 86 -9.89 -4.16 0.05
N THR A 87 -8.81 -3.71 0.69
CA THR A 87 -8.82 -3.20 2.07
C THR A 87 -7.67 -2.22 2.29
N SER A 88 -7.90 -1.24 3.15
CA SER A 88 -6.88 -0.27 3.59
C SER A 88 -6.40 -0.54 5.02
N MET A 89 -6.72 -1.71 5.58
CA MET A 89 -6.30 -2.07 6.93
C MET A 89 -4.79 -2.26 7.02
N ALA A 90 -4.21 -1.85 8.12
CA ALA A 90 -2.78 -1.98 8.39
C ALA A 90 -2.29 -3.42 8.15
N GLY A 91 -1.30 -3.57 7.28
CA GLY A 91 -0.72 -4.87 6.91
C GLY A 91 -1.44 -5.66 5.82
N ASN A 92 -2.67 -5.30 5.45
CA ASN A 92 -3.45 -5.89 4.35
C ASN A 92 -3.80 -4.84 3.28
N ASP A 93 -3.08 -3.76 3.23
CA ASP A 93 -3.29 -2.58 2.39
C ASP A 93 -2.55 -2.64 1.04
N ASN A 94 -2.04 -3.80 0.66
CA ASN A 94 -1.46 -4.03 -0.65
C ASN A 94 -2.53 -3.99 -1.75
N ALA A 95 -2.19 -3.37 -2.89
CA ALA A 95 -3.05 -3.39 -4.06
C ALA A 95 -2.60 -4.44 -5.07
N SER A 96 -3.56 -5.07 -5.73
CA SER A 96 -3.33 -5.91 -6.90
C SER A 96 -3.15 -5.02 -8.12
N LEU A 97 -2.13 -5.30 -8.91
CA LEU A 97 -1.79 -4.57 -10.13
C LEU A 97 -2.14 -5.41 -11.35
N MET A 98 -2.76 -4.79 -12.36
CA MET A 98 -3.10 -5.44 -13.61
C MET A 98 -2.93 -4.47 -14.78
N ILE A 99 -2.31 -4.94 -15.87
CA ILE A 99 -2.07 -4.15 -17.07
C ILE A 99 -3.05 -4.59 -18.16
N ARG A 100 -3.85 -3.62 -18.68
CA ARG A 100 -4.84 -3.83 -19.78
C ARG A 100 -5.90 -4.90 -19.52
N GLY A 101 -6.16 -5.28 -18.26
CA GLY A 101 -7.18 -6.24 -17.91
C GLY A 101 -6.67 -7.69 -17.82
N MET A 102 -7.59 -8.62 -17.62
CA MET A 102 -7.27 -10.05 -17.46
C MET A 102 -7.00 -10.70 -18.81
N GLY A 103 -5.74 -11.10 -19.05
CA GLY A 103 -5.34 -11.87 -20.22
C GLY A 103 -5.38 -13.39 -20.00
N THR A 104 -5.53 -13.84 -18.76
CA THR A 104 -5.55 -15.26 -18.39
C THR A 104 -6.42 -15.46 -17.14
N VAL A 105 -6.92 -16.68 -16.95
CA VAL A 105 -7.68 -17.07 -15.75
C VAL A 105 -6.79 -17.45 -14.55
N ASN A 106 -5.49 -17.59 -14.76
CA ASN A 106 -4.53 -17.94 -13.72
C ASN A 106 -3.92 -16.68 -13.08
N ASN A 107 -2.59 -16.53 -13.13
CA ASN A 107 -1.91 -15.36 -12.59
C ASN A 107 -1.93 -14.20 -13.61
N THR A 108 -2.60 -13.09 -13.27
CA THR A 108 -2.70 -11.88 -14.10
C THR A 108 -1.74 -10.77 -13.67
N SER A 109 -0.93 -11.02 -12.64
CA SER A 109 0.00 -10.02 -12.12
C SER A 109 1.11 -9.71 -13.12
N PRO A 110 1.46 -8.44 -13.33
CA PRO A 110 2.60 -8.07 -14.14
C PRO A 110 3.91 -8.47 -13.47
N LEU A 111 4.95 -8.70 -14.27
CA LEU A 111 6.30 -8.87 -13.76
C LEU A 111 6.80 -7.55 -13.20
N VAL A 112 7.32 -7.56 -11.98
CA VAL A 112 7.99 -6.40 -11.39
C VAL A 112 9.50 -6.59 -11.46
N VAL A 113 10.19 -5.58 -12.01
CA VAL A 113 11.64 -5.56 -12.15
C VAL A 113 12.18 -4.33 -11.43
N VAL A 114 13.06 -4.52 -10.47
CA VAL A 114 13.66 -3.44 -9.67
C VAL A 114 15.14 -3.35 -9.97
N ASP A 115 15.60 -2.23 -10.49
CA ASP A 115 17.00 -2.00 -10.90
C ASP A 115 17.60 -3.12 -11.77
N GLY A 116 16.74 -3.75 -12.60
CA GLY A 116 17.11 -4.86 -13.47
C GLY A 116 16.94 -6.26 -12.85
N MET A 117 16.54 -6.36 -11.58
CA MET A 117 16.26 -7.63 -10.90
C MET A 117 14.79 -7.98 -11.06
N PRO A 118 14.44 -9.10 -11.72
CA PRO A 118 13.07 -9.53 -11.90
C PRO A 118 12.51 -10.19 -10.62
N ASP A 119 11.18 -10.31 -10.60
CA ASP A 119 10.39 -11.03 -9.58
C ASP A 119 10.53 -10.48 -8.16
N VAL A 120 10.66 -9.16 -8.04
CA VAL A 120 10.67 -8.45 -6.75
C VAL A 120 9.26 -7.98 -6.41
N ASP A 121 8.80 -8.25 -5.19
CA ASP A 121 7.54 -7.68 -4.70
C ASP A 121 7.69 -6.15 -4.55
N ILE A 122 6.90 -5.41 -5.31
CA ILE A 122 6.92 -3.95 -5.34
C ILE A 122 6.66 -3.32 -3.98
N ASN A 123 5.93 -4.00 -3.09
CA ASN A 123 5.62 -3.51 -1.74
C ASN A 123 6.78 -3.66 -0.75
N ARG A 124 7.87 -4.29 -1.17
CA ARG A 124 9.13 -4.36 -0.40
C ARG A 124 10.02 -3.13 -0.60
N ILE A 125 9.59 -2.19 -1.45
CA ILE A 125 10.34 -0.96 -1.72
C ILE A 125 9.68 0.19 -0.97
N ASN A 126 10.48 1.13 -0.49
CA ASN A 126 9.96 2.40 0.00
C ASN A 126 9.72 3.34 -1.18
N MET A 127 8.54 3.94 -1.26
CA MET A 127 8.22 4.91 -2.32
C MET A 127 9.19 6.12 -2.34
N ALA A 128 9.74 6.48 -1.18
CA ALA A 128 10.73 7.55 -1.08
C ALA A 128 12.06 7.22 -1.79
N ASP A 129 12.38 5.93 -1.96
CA ASP A 129 13.59 5.47 -2.63
C ASP A 129 13.40 5.29 -4.15
N VAL A 130 12.17 5.43 -4.66
CA VAL A 130 11.86 5.29 -6.09
C VAL A 130 12.13 6.59 -6.81
N GLU A 131 12.84 6.53 -7.93
CA GLU A 131 13.06 7.63 -8.86
C GLU A 131 11.99 7.67 -9.94
N SER A 132 11.77 6.53 -10.59
CA SER A 132 10.78 6.42 -11.65
C SER A 132 10.18 5.02 -11.74
N ILE A 133 8.97 4.95 -12.29
CA ILE A 133 8.29 3.70 -12.60
C ILE A 133 7.88 3.73 -14.07
N SER A 134 8.32 2.72 -14.81
CA SER A 134 7.97 2.54 -16.22
C SER A 134 7.13 1.29 -16.39
N VAL A 135 6.01 1.39 -17.12
CA VAL A 135 5.11 0.27 -17.36
C VAL A 135 5.12 -0.09 -18.84
N LEU A 136 5.64 -1.29 -19.12
CA LEU A 136 5.67 -1.89 -20.45
C LEU A 136 4.36 -2.63 -20.68
N LYS A 137 3.52 -2.08 -21.56
CA LYS A 137 2.15 -2.58 -21.75
C LYS A 137 2.01 -3.52 -22.93
N ASP A 138 2.94 -3.44 -23.88
CA ASP A 138 2.90 -4.20 -25.11
C ASP A 138 3.89 -5.34 -25.12
N ALA A 139 3.54 -6.43 -25.78
CA ALA A 139 4.40 -7.60 -25.94
C ALA A 139 5.76 -7.26 -26.58
N SER A 140 5.80 -6.30 -27.52
CA SER A 140 7.04 -5.84 -28.15
C SER A 140 8.00 -5.19 -27.16
N ALA A 141 7.49 -4.35 -26.25
CA ALA A 141 8.29 -3.71 -25.22
C ALA A 141 8.70 -4.71 -24.10
N ALA A 142 7.85 -5.70 -23.81
CA ALA A 142 8.07 -6.72 -22.79
C ALA A 142 8.84 -7.95 -23.30
N ALA A 143 9.10 -8.06 -24.61
CA ALA A 143 9.70 -9.26 -25.24
C ALA A 143 11.03 -9.70 -24.62
N VAL A 144 11.83 -8.74 -24.12
CA VAL A 144 13.11 -9.00 -23.47
C VAL A 144 12.97 -9.88 -22.21
N TYR A 145 11.79 -9.87 -21.59
CA TYR A 145 11.47 -10.65 -20.38
C TYR A 145 10.81 -11.99 -20.70
N GLY A 146 10.65 -12.32 -21.99
CA GLY A 146 10.09 -13.60 -22.43
C GLY A 146 8.69 -13.86 -21.86
N MET A 147 8.41 -15.11 -21.49
CA MET A 147 7.09 -15.52 -20.97
C MET A 147 6.70 -14.82 -19.66
N GLN A 148 7.64 -14.42 -18.83
CA GLN A 148 7.36 -13.71 -17.57
C GLN A 148 6.76 -12.32 -17.83
N GLY A 149 7.08 -11.71 -18.97
CA GLY A 149 6.52 -10.42 -19.38
C GLY A 149 5.15 -10.49 -20.06
N ALA A 150 4.52 -11.65 -20.18
CA ALA A 150 3.26 -11.82 -20.92
C ALA A 150 2.09 -10.95 -20.39
N ASN A 151 2.03 -10.71 -19.09
CA ASN A 151 1.04 -9.84 -18.44
C ASN A 151 1.49 -8.38 -18.34
N GLY A 152 2.56 -8.00 -19.06
CA GLY A 152 3.23 -6.70 -18.96
C GLY A 152 4.29 -6.67 -17.87
N VAL A 153 5.08 -5.60 -17.87
CA VAL A 153 6.22 -5.44 -16.96
C VAL A 153 6.18 -4.06 -16.30
N ILE A 154 6.42 -4.03 -15.01
CA ILE A 154 6.59 -2.81 -14.22
C ILE A 154 8.07 -2.69 -13.86
N LEU A 155 8.73 -1.70 -14.43
CA LEU A 155 10.13 -1.38 -14.14
C LEU A 155 10.19 -0.31 -13.08
N VAL A 156 10.86 -0.60 -11.98
CA VAL A 156 11.09 0.34 -10.90
C VAL A 156 12.57 0.70 -10.88
N THR A 157 12.84 1.98 -11.04
CA THR A 157 14.20 2.53 -10.91
C THR A 157 14.31 3.23 -9.57
N THR A 158 15.32 2.88 -8.80
CA THR A 158 15.54 3.52 -7.50
C THR A 158 16.55 4.66 -7.62
N LYS A 159 16.44 5.60 -6.67
CA LYS A 159 17.32 6.79 -6.61
C LYS A 159 18.79 6.39 -6.51
N ARG A 160 19.62 7.12 -7.25
CA ARG A 160 21.07 6.99 -7.24
C ARG A 160 21.74 8.33 -6.98
N GLY A 161 22.96 8.33 -6.55
CA GLY A 161 23.76 9.53 -6.42
C GLY A 161 24.13 10.14 -7.77
N GLY A 162 24.40 11.43 -7.81
CA GLY A 162 24.93 12.10 -8.99
C GLY A 162 26.43 12.30 -8.90
N LYS A 163 27.17 12.06 -10.01
CA LYS A 163 28.60 12.38 -10.08
C LYS A 163 28.82 13.89 -9.98
N ASN A 164 29.93 14.31 -9.38
CA ASN A 164 30.30 15.71 -9.18
C ASN A 164 29.20 16.52 -8.47
N LYS A 165 28.40 15.89 -7.64
CA LYS A 165 27.38 16.56 -6.81
C LYS A 165 27.82 16.59 -5.36
N PRO A 166 27.70 17.77 -4.68
CA PRO A 166 27.93 17.82 -3.25
C PRO A 166 27.02 16.87 -2.49
N THR A 167 27.47 16.45 -1.32
CA THR A 167 26.65 15.64 -0.43
C THR A 167 25.43 16.43 0.01
N THR A 168 24.25 15.86 -0.19
CA THR A 168 22.97 16.40 0.27
C THR A 168 22.36 15.46 1.31
N LEU A 169 21.76 16.04 2.34
CA LEU A 169 20.97 15.35 3.35
C LEU A 169 19.52 15.81 3.22
N ASP A 170 18.64 14.87 3.02
CA ASP A 170 17.20 15.11 2.96
C ASP A 170 16.52 14.35 4.09
N ILE A 171 15.72 15.07 4.90
CA ILE A 171 14.94 14.48 6.01
C ILE A 171 13.49 14.84 5.80
N ASN A 172 12.65 13.83 5.69
CA ASN A 172 11.22 14.01 5.49
C ASN A 172 10.45 13.21 6.53
N THR A 173 9.62 13.89 7.33
CA THR A 173 8.74 13.24 8.31
C THR A 173 7.30 13.68 8.09
N ARG A 174 6.39 12.72 8.12
CA ARG A 174 4.95 12.93 7.92
C ARG A 174 4.17 12.27 9.02
N PHE A 175 3.15 12.99 9.45
CA PHE A 175 2.12 12.49 10.36
C PHE A 175 0.79 12.58 9.65
N GLY A 176 -0.01 11.53 9.78
CA GLY A 176 -1.34 11.46 9.20
C GLY A 176 -2.30 10.74 10.12
N LEU A 177 -3.59 10.91 9.83
CA LEU A 177 -4.66 10.20 10.51
C LEU A 177 -5.50 9.50 9.44
N GLN A 178 -5.62 8.17 9.56
CA GLN A 178 -6.53 7.38 8.75
C GLN A 178 -7.92 7.47 9.37
N MET A 179 -8.87 8.03 8.63
CA MET A 179 -10.26 8.20 9.06
C MET A 179 -11.15 7.30 8.21
N PRO A 180 -11.60 6.16 8.74
CA PRO A 180 -12.59 5.34 8.06
C PRO A 180 -13.90 6.12 7.87
N HIS A 181 -14.47 6.04 6.69
CA HIS A 181 -15.72 6.74 6.36
C HIS A 181 -16.58 5.86 5.44
N ASN A 182 -17.84 6.25 5.26
CA ASN A 182 -18.79 5.55 4.37
C ASN A 182 -19.04 4.09 4.75
N TYR A 183 -18.99 3.76 6.02
CA TYR A 183 -19.48 2.44 6.47
C TYR A 183 -21.01 2.43 6.56
N PRO A 184 -21.63 1.25 6.39
CA PRO A 184 -23.08 1.12 6.48
C PRO A 184 -23.61 1.60 7.83
N GLN A 185 -24.73 2.28 7.82
CA GLN A 185 -25.45 2.59 9.07
C GLN A 185 -26.21 1.34 9.49
N PRO A 186 -25.97 0.80 10.69
CA PRO A 186 -26.72 -0.35 11.19
C PRO A 186 -28.16 0.07 11.52
N ALA A 187 -29.06 -0.92 11.50
CA ALA A 187 -30.39 -0.72 12.01
C ALA A 187 -30.34 -0.39 13.50
N SER A 188 -31.13 0.58 13.96
CA SER A 188 -31.35 0.81 15.39
C SER A 188 -32.11 -0.37 16.00
N THR A 189 -32.03 -0.56 17.31
CA THR A 189 -32.75 -1.64 17.99
C THR A 189 -34.25 -1.65 17.68
N PRO A 190 -35.02 -0.56 17.70
CA PRO A 190 -36.44 -0.58 17.31
C PRO A 190 -36.67 -1.03 15.87
N LEU A 191 -35.85 -0.57 14.92
CA LEU A 191 -35.97 -0.99 13.53
C LEU A 191 -35.59 -2.47 13.36
N TRP A 192 -34.52 -2.91 14.01
CA TRP A 192 -34.08 -4.30 13.99
C TRP A 192 -35.17 -5.23 14.56
N GLN A 193 -35.79 -4.87 15.67
CA GLN A 193 -36.89 -5.61 16.28
C GLN A 193 -38.05 -5.75 15.31
N THR A 194 -38.48 -4.70 14.64
CA THR A 194 -39.52 -4.73 13.63
C THR A 194 -39.20 -5.71 12.51
N LEU A 195 -37.96 -5.63 11.96
CA LEU A 195 -37.54 -6.50 10.88
C LEU A 195 -37.42 -7.97 11.30
N VAL A 196 -36.99 -8.23 12.52
CA VAL A 196 -36.92 -9.59 13.08
C VAL A 196 -38.31 -10.15 13.33
N GLY A 197 -39.23 -9.32 13.85
CA GLY A 197 -40.65 -9.70 13.99
C GLY A 197 -41.28 -10.06 12.65
N GLU A 198 -41.09 -9.24 11.62
CA GLU A 198 -41.55 -9.52 10.26
C GLU A 198 -40.93 -10.81 9.68
N TYR A 199 -39.63 -11.02 9.94
CA TYR A 199 -38.94 -12.24 9.51
C TYR A 199 -39.59 -13.51 10.11
N TYR A 200 -39.81 -13.54 11.41
CA TYR A 200 -40.46 -14.70 12.07
C TYR A 200 -41.93 -14.89 11.62
N ALA A 201 -42.64 -13.80 11.45
CA ALA A 201 -44.01 -13.86 10.90
C ALA A 201 -44.02 -14.45 9.49
N ASN A 202 -43.11 -14.02 8.62
CA ASN A 202 -42.99 -14.57 7.27
C ASN A 202 -42.53 -16.04 7.28
N MET A 203 -41.63 -16.43 8.16
CA MET A 203 -41.22 -17.84 8.32
C MET A 203 -42.38 -18.72 8.77
N LYS A 204 -43.24 -18.22 9.64
CA LYS A 204 -44.46 -18.92 10.06
C LYS A 204 -45.40 -19.15 8.87
N LEU A 205 -45.62 -18.16 8.00
CA LEU A 205 -46.41 -18.27 6.77
C LEU A 205 -45.78 -19.20 5.71
N ILE A 206 -44.45 -19.25 5.63
CA ILE A 206 -43.74 -20.17 4.73
C ILE A 206 -43.96 -21.62 5.16
N ASN A 207 -43.92 -21.88 6.46
CA ASN A 207 -44.11 -23.22 7.02
C ASN A 207 -45.58 -23.65 7.01
N ASP A 208 -46.52 -22.71 7.22
CA ASP A 208 -47.95 -22.93 7.15
C ASP A 208 -48.62 -21.71 6.49
N LYS A 209 -49.07 -21.90 5.25
CA LYS A 209 -49.74 -20.83 4.47
C LYS A 209 -51.05 -20.34 5.08
N ASN A 210 -51.64 -21.12 5.96
CA ASN A 210 -52.86 -20.77 6.66
C ASN A 210 -52.61 -20.23 8.09
N ALA A 211 -51.32 -20.08 8.46
CA ALA A 211 -50.98 -19.55 9.78
C ALA A 211 -51.51 -18.13 9.95
N VAL A 212 -52.16 -17.89 11.07
CA VAL A 212 -52.57 -16.56 11.47
C VAL A 212 -51.41 -15.88 12.20
N ILE A 213 -50.94 -14.74 11.65
CA ILE A 213 -49.95 -13.90 12.31
C ILE A 213 -50.64 -13.11 13.42
N THR A 214 -50.20 -13.31 14.64
CA THR A 214 -50.71 -12.59 15.80
C THR A 214 -49.76 -11.46 16.20
N PRO A 215 -50.23 -10.45 16.94
CA PRO A 215 -49.33 -9.44 17.52
C PRO A 215 -48.21 -10.06 18.37
N ALA A 216 -48.43 -11.21 18.99
CA ALA A 216 -47.39 -11.92 19.74
C ALA A 216 -46.29 -12.48 18.86
N ASP A 217 -46.56 -12.84 17.62
CA ASP A 217 -45.54 -13.29 16.67
C ASP A 217 -44.60 -12.13 16.22
N MET A 218 -45.13 -10.92 16.28
CA MET A 218 -44.41 -9.70 15.95
C MET A 218 -43.93 -8.93 17.20
N ALA A 219 -44.33 -9.40 18.39
CA ALA A 219 -43.95 -8.77 19.64
C ALA A 219 -42.46 -8.93 19.86
N THR A 220 -41.79 -7.81 19.94
CA THR A 220 -40.35 -7.69 20.27
C THR A 220 -40.25 -7.26 21.73
N ARG A 221 -39.21 -7.78 22.40
CA ARG A 221 -38.92 -7.41 23.77
C ARG A 221 -38.36 -6.00 23.82
N ASP A 222 -38.67 -5.24 24.85
CA ASP A 222 -38.03 -3.97 25.12
C ASP A 222 -36.58 -4.23 25.53
N TYR A 223 -35.66 -3.85 24.69
CA TYR A 223 -34.23 -3.94 24.97
C TYR A 223 -33.69 -2.60 25.40
N ALA A 224 -32.91 -2.61 26.48
CA ALA A 224 -32.29 -1.41 27.06
C ALA A 224 -31.12 -0.85 26.24
N TYR A 225 -30.61 -1.62 25.25
CA TYR A 225 -29.41 -1.31 24.52
C TYR A 225 -29.69 -1.01 23.05
N ASN A 226 -28.90 -0.08 22.48
CA ASN A 226 -28.89 0.26 21.05
C ASN A 226 -27.45 0.46 20.61
N THR A 227 -26.69 -0.63 20.50
CA THR A 227 -25.27 -0.62 20.22
C THR A 227 -25.04 -0.39 18.73
N ASN A 228 -24.35 0.69 18.39
CA ASN A 228 -23.82 0.90 17.05
C ASN A 228 -22.43 0.24 16.96
N TRP A 229 -22.40 -0.99 16.51
CA TRP A 229 -21.17 -1.78 16.43
C TRP A 229 -20.08 -1.14 15.59
N TYR A 230 -20.42 -0.32 14.58
CA TYR A 230 -19.43 0.42 13.80
C TYR A 230 -18.76 1.52 14.60
N GLU A 231 -19.52 2.27 15.39
CA GLU A 231 -19.00 3.33 16.24
C GLU A 231 -18.16 2.79 17.39
N GLU A 232 -18.58 1.64 17.97
CA GLU A 232 -17.82 1.00 19.05
C GLU A 232 -16.49 0.41 18.58
N MET A 233 -16.48 -0.16 17.37
CA MET A 233 -15.33 -0.93 16.90
C MET A 233 -14.36 -0.15 16.04
N ILE A 234 -14.80 0.90 15.36
CA ILE A 234 -13.98 1.64 14.38
C ILE A 234 -13.52 2.96 14.98
N LYS A 235 -12.23 3.21 14.87
CA LYS A 235 -11.61 4.47 15.28
C LYS A 235 -10.66 5.02 14.23
N ASN A 236 -10.31 6.28 14.37
CA ASN A 236 -9.23 6.87 13.62
C ASN A 236 -7.88 6.27 14.02
N ALA A 237 -7.01 6.02 13.05
CA ALA A 237 -5.72 5.37 13.27
C ALA A 237 -4.57 6.26 12.80
N PRO A 238 -3.51 6.43 13.62
CA PRO A 238 -2.35 7.23 13.23
C PRO A 238 -1.50 6.52 12.19
N ILE A 239 -0.90 7.30 11.30
CA ILE A 239 0.15 6.87 10.38
C ILE A 239 1.31 7.85 10.46
N THR A 240 2.52 7.34 10.63
CA THR A 240 3.74 8.14 10.68
C THR A 240 4.76 7.56 9.73
N GLN A 241 5.37 8.40 8.92
CA GLN A 241 6.43 8.00 8.01
C GLN A 241 7.60 8.99 8.11
N SER A 242 8.81 8.47 8.34
CA SER A 242 10.04 9.24 8.39
C SER A 242 11.07 8.63 7.44
N ASN A 243 11.73 9.45 6.64
CA ASN A 243 12.76 9.04 5.72
C ASN A 243 13.95 9.99 5.85
N ILE A 244 15.14 9.43 5.83
CA ILE A 244 16.41 10.14 5.82
C ILE A 244 17.19 9.65 4.61
N ASN A 245 17.62 10.56 3.73
CA ASN A 245 18.35 10.24 2.52
C ASN A 245 19.66 11.05 2.48
N ILE A 246 20.73 10.38 2.13
CA ILE A 246 22.03 11.01 1.89
C ILE A 246 22.45 10.65 0.48
N SER A 247 22.75 11.64 -0.35
CA SER A 247 23.23 11.42 -1.72
C SER A 247 24.32 12.39 -2.10
N GLY A 248 25.19 11.96 -3.00
CA GLY A 248 26.29 12.78 -3.50
C GLY A 248 27.22 11.99 -4.41
N GLY A 249 28.34 12.59 -4.76
CA GLY A 249 29.38 11.88 -5.50
C GLY A 249 30.52 12.76 -5.97
N THR A 250 31.63 12.11 -6.24
CA THR A 250 32.82 12.65 -6.89
C THR A 250 32.77 12.40 -8.40
N ASP A 251 33.83 12.66 -9.10
CA ASP A 251 34.02 12.32 -10.52
C ASP A 251 33.94 10.81 -10.80
N LYS A 252 34.33 9.97 -9.82
CA LYS A 252 34.45 8.52 -9.98
C LYS A 252 33.40 7.72 -9.22
N VAL A 253 32.85 8.27 -8.14
CA VAL A 253 31.95 7.54 -7.26
C VAL A 253 30.70 8.37 -7.02
N SER A 254 29.54 7.75 -7.14
CA SER A 254 28.27 8.34 -6.68
C SER A 254 27.54 7.39 -5.74
N TYR A 255 26.85 7.93 -4.75
CA TYR A 255 26.18 7.16 -3.73
C TYR A 255 24.83 7.76 -3.36
N PHE A 256 23.92 6.88 -3.02
CA PHE A 256 22.63 7.17 -2.39
C PHE A 256 22.43 6.21 -1.24
N ILE A 257 22.15 6.72 -0.07
CA ILE A 257 21.86 5.93 1.15
C ILE A 257 20.58 6.46 1.73
N SER A 258 19.64 5.56 2.04
CA SER A 258 18.38 5.92 2.70
C SER A 258 18.07 5.00 3.86
N ALA A 259 17.39 5.57 4.86
CA ALA A 259 16.76 4.85 5.95
C ALA A 259 15.35 5.40 6.14
N GLY A 260 14.38 4.51 6.34
CA GLY A 260 13.00 4.91 6.51
C GLY A 260 12.30 4.09 7.60
N TYR A 261 11.31 4.72 8.23
CA TYR A 261 10.43 4.12 9.20
C TYR A 261 8.98 4.47 8.87
N LEU A 262 8.12 3.47 8.90
CA LEU A 262 6.66 3.62 8.79
C LEU A 262 6.00 2.95 10.00
N TYR A 263 5.16 3.70 10.69
CA TYR A 263 4.19 3.20 11.64
C TYR A 263 2.78 3.42 11.10
N GLN A 264 1.95 2.39 11.16
CA GLN A 264 0.54 2.46 10.77
C GLN A 264 -0.29 1.74 11.83
N GLY A 265 -1.12 2.48 12.53
CA GLY A 265 -2.08 1.94 13.49
C GLY A 265 -3.25 1.27 12.80
N GLY A 266 -3.88 0.33 13.48
CA GLY A 266 -5.12 -0.30 13.03
C GLY A 266 -6.36 0.49 13.42
N ILE A 267 -7.43 0.31 12.65
CA ILE A 267 -8.71 1.00 12.85
C ILE A 267 -9.59 0.39 13.93
N TRP A 268 -9.24 -0.81 14.44
CA TRP A 268 -10.00 -1.43 15.52
C TRP A 268 -9.78 -0.68 16.85
N SER A 269 -10.86 -0.37 17.56
CA SER A 269 -10.82 0.36 18.85
C SER A 269 -10.01 -0.36 19.91
N THR A 270 -9.87 -1.68 19.83
CA THR A 270 -9.10 -2.54 20.73
C THR A 270 -7.58 -2.34 20.68
N ASN A 271 -7.04 -1.55 19.75
CA ASN A 271 -5.60 -1.34 19.53
C ASN A 271 -4.80 -2.63 19.26
N SER A 272 -5.44 -3.65 18.74
CA SER A 272 -4.82 -4.97 18.52
C SER A 272 -4.10 -5.10 17.17
N THR A 273 -4.13 -4.06 16.35
CA THR A 273 -3.50 -4.05 15.03
C THR A 273 -2.53 -2.89 14.90
N ASP A 274 -1.32 -3.18 14.50
CA ASP A 274 -0.33 -2.19 14.09
C ASP A 274 0.68 -2.77 13.10
N LYS A 275 1.25 -1.91 12.27
CA LYS A 275 2.31 -2.25 11.32
C LYS A 275 3.49 -1.32 11.53
N ASN A 276 4.66 -1.91 11.69
CA ASN A 276 5.94 -1.21 11.75
C ASN A 276 6.80 -1.68 10.58
N ARG A 277 7.33 -0.76 9.79
CA ARG A 277 8.25 -1.08 8.68
C ARG A 277 9.50 -0.24 8.80
N PHE A 278 10.64 -0.92 8.83
CA PHE A 278 11.95 -0.33 8.68
C PHE A 278 12.49 -0.68 7.30
N ASN A 279 13.02 0.28 6.59
CA ASN A 279 13.68 0.06 5.30
C ASN A 279 15.04 0.76 5.29
N PHE A 280 15.95 0.14 4.59
CA PHE A 280 17.28 0.63 4.31
C PHE A 280 17.59 0.41 2.84
N ARG A 281 18.21 1.38 2.19
CA ARG A 281 18.74 1.24 0.85
C ARG A 281 20.09 1.93 0.72
N SER A 282 21.00 1.30 -0.03
CA SER A 282 22.28 1.86 -0.41
C SER A 282 22.54 1.53 -1.87
N ASN A 283 22.73 2.53 -2.70
CA ASN A 283 23.14 2.40 -4.09
C ASN A 283 24.49 3.10 -4.27
N LEU A 284 25.46 2.37 -4.76
CA LEU A 284 26.83 2.83 -5.03
C LEU A 284 27.18 2.57 -6.49
N ASP A 285 27.60 3.60 -7.20
CA ASP A 285 28.16 3.50 -8.54
C ASP A 285 29.62 3.97 -8.50
N ALA A 286 30.53 3.19 -9.03
CA ALA A 286 31.97 3.52 -9.04
C ALA A 286 32.60 3.25 -10.41
N ASP A 287 33.28 4.21 -10.98
CA ASP A 287 34.15 4.00 -12.14
C ASP A 287 35.51 3.51 -11.66
N ILE A 288 35.67 2.18 -11.66
CA ILE A 288 36.93 1.52 -11.23
C ILE A 288 38.05 1.86 -12.21
N LEU A 289 37.74 1.84 -13.50
CA LEU A 289 38.60 2.25 -14.61
C LEU A 289 37.81 3.19 -15.53
N LYS A 290 38.51 3.87 -16.45
CA LYS A 290 37.85 4.76 -17.44
C LYS A 290 36.73 4.08 -18.23
N ASN A 291 36.84 2.75 -18.41
CA ASN A 291 35.95 1.92 -19.20
C ASN A 291 35.28 0.81 -18.38
N LEU A 292 35.43 0.79 -17.06
CA LEU A 292 34.85 -0.21 -16.17
C LEU A 292 34.08 0.43 -15.03
N LYS A 293 32.76 0.26 -15.05
CA LYS A 293 31.82 0.76 -14.02
C LYS A 293 31.32 -0.41 -13.17
N LEU A 294 31.38 -0.24 -11.86
CA LEU A 294 30.76 -1.09 -10.87
C LEU A 294 29.50 -0.42 -10.33
N SER A 295 28.40 -1.14 -10.21
CA SER A 295 27.21 -0.70 -9.50
C SER A 295 26.84 -1.75 -8.45
N VAL A 296 26.58 -1.31 -7.23
CA VAL A 296 26.14 -2.16 -6.11
C VAL A 296 24.90 -1.55 -5.50
N GLY A 297 23.84 -2.34 -5.38
CA GLY A 297 22.62 -2.00 -4.68
C GLY A 297 22.38 -2.94 -3.50
N VAL A 298 21.98 -2.39 -2.36
CA VAL A 298 21.57 -3.15 -1.18
C VAL A 298 20.26 -2.58 -0.70
N GLY A 299 19.22 -3.41 -0.62
CA GLY A 299 17.93 -3.05 -0.05
C GLY A 299 17.54 -4.01 1.06
N ALA A 300 17.17 -3.49 2.21
CA ALA A 300 16.68 -4.29 3.33
C ALA A 300 15.35 -3.74 3.84
N VAL A 301 14.39 -4.62 4.12
CA VAL A 301 13.09 -4.25 4.68
C VAL A 301 12.72 -5.22 5.79
N ILE A 302 12.33 -4.67 6.93
CA ILE A 302 11.78 -5.42 8.06
C ILE A 302 10.36 -4.92 8.30
N ASN A 303 9.38 -5.79 8.12
CA ASN A 303 7.99 -5.54 8.46
C ASN A 303 7.62 -6.31 9.72
N SER A 304 7.09 -5.63 10.72
CA SER A 304 6.47 -6.23 11.90
C SER A 304 5.00 -5.87 11.91
N LEU A 305 4.14 -6.88 11.90
CA LEU A 305 2.69 -6.73 11.90
C LEU A 305 2.12 -7.47 13.10
N ASN A 306 1.37 -6.75 13.91
CA ASN A 306 0.54 -7.30 14.97
C ASN A 306 -0.92 -7.21 14.55
N TYR A 307 -1.70 -8.24 14.84
CA TYR A 307 -3.14 -8.27 14.54
C TYR A 307 -3.85 -9.25 15.48
N PRO A 308 -5.18 -9.11 15.69
CA PRO A 308 -5.93 -10.05 16.51
C PRO A 308 -5.87 -11.44 15.88
N ARG A 309 -6.13 -12.46 16.69
CA ARG A 309 -6.12 -13.84 16.21
C ARG A 309 -7.08 -14.08 15.05
N SER A 310 -8.25 -13.46 15.11
CA SER A 310 -9.27 -13.55 14.08
C SER A 310 -8.92 -12.65 12.89
N ALA A 311 -9.18 -13.13 11.69
CA ALA A 311 -8.96 -12.35 10.48
C ALA A 311 -9.86 -11.12 10.44
N SER A 312 -9.35 -10.00 9.91
CA SER A 312 -10.10 -8.73 9.87
C SER A 312 -11.43 -8.83 9.14
N TYR A 313 -11.55 -9.67 8.10
CA TYR A 313 -12.81 -9.88 7.40
C TYR A 313 -13.85 -10.63 8.26
N GLU A 314 -13.41 -11.56 9.13
CA GLU A 314 -14.27 -12.25 10.09
C GLU A 314 -14.82 -11.27 11.12
N ILE A 315 -13.95 -10.42 11.67
CA ILE A 315 -14.33 -9.35 12.60
C ILE A 315 -15.37 -8.44 11.96
N ALA A 316 -15.10 -7.97 10.74
CA ALA A 316 -16.02 -7.11 9.99
C ALA A 316 -17.36 -7.79 9.69
N ARG A 317 -17.34 -9.09 9.36
CA ARG A 317 -18.57 -9.88 9.16
C ARG A 317 -19.36 -9.96 10.45
N LYS A 318 -18.73 -10.33 11.57
CA LYS A 318 -19.39 -10.44 12.87
C LYS A 318 -19.92 -9.10 13.39
N MET A 319 -19.20 -8.00 13.11
CA MET A 319 -19.67 -6.65 13.41
C MET A 319 -20.98 -6.31 12.67
N LYS A 320 -21.12 -6.76 11.43
CA LYS A 320 -22.36 -6.60 10.65
C LYS A 320 -23.50 -7.51 11.13
N ASP A 321 -23.15 -8.74 11.55
CA ASP A 321 -24.13 -9.76 11.93
C ASP A 321 -24.62 -9.60 13.39
N MET A 322 -23.92 -8.82 14.21
CA MET A 322 -24.23 -8.65 15.62
C MET A 322 -25.46 -7.76 15.83
N ALA A 323 -26.39 -8.24 16.64
CA ALA A 323 -27.63 -7.52 16.92
C ALA A 323 -27.37 -6.23 17.75
N PRO A 324 -28.10 -5.14 17.46
CA PRO A 324 -27.89 -3.87 18.16
C PRO A 324 -28.39 -3.85 19.60
N ASN A 325 -29.24 -4.80 19.99
CA ASN A 325 -29.78 -4.92 21.36
C ASN A 325 -28.80 -5.58 22.34
N ILE A 326 -27.62 -5.99 21.88
CA ILE A 326 -26.58 -6.59 22.71
C ILE A 326 -25.55 -5.50 23.03
N PRO A 327 -25.19 -5.25 24.29
CA PRO A 327 -24.12 -4.31 24.65
C PRO A 327 -22.75 -4.94 24.33
N VAL A 328 -21.71 -4.12 24.33
CA VAL A 328 -20.33 -4.61 24.22
C VAL A 328 -19.97 -5.49 25.42
N LYS A 329 -20.34 -5.04 26.60
CA LYS A 329 -20.22 -5.74 27.90
C LYS A 329 -21.48 -5.49 28.71
N TRP A 330 -21.82 -6.42 29.58
CA TRP A 330 -22.94 -6.22 30.51
C TRP A 330 -22.51 -5.35 31.67
N PRO A 331 -23.38 -4.47 32.21
CA PRO A 331 -23.09 -3.66 33.39
C PRO A 331 -22.65 -4.52 34.59
N GLY A 332 -21.55 -4.14 35.21
CA GLY A 332 -20.99 -4.86 36.36
C GLY A 332 -20.19 -6.12 35.99
N HIS A 333 -20.03 -6.42 34.70
CA HIS A 333 -19.26 -7.57 34.18
C HIS A 333 -18.21 -7.13 33.16
N ASP A 334 -17.37 -6.17 33.55
CA ASP A 334 -16.39 -5.52 32.66
C ASP A 334 -15.25 -6.45 32.23
N ASP A 335 -15.07 -7.57 32.89
CA ASP A 335 -14.07 -8.59 32.55
C ASP A 335 -14.47 -9.45 31.35
N TYR A 336 -15.75 -9.48 30.98
CA TYR A 336 -16.30 -10.34 29.95
C TYR A 336 -17.03 -9.57 28.85
N TYR A 337 -16.88 -10.02 27.64
CA TYR A 337 -17.70 -9.53 26.53
C TYR A 337 -19.11 -10.14 26.55
N ALA A 338 -20.11 -9.37 26.16
CA ALA A 338 -21.48 -9.83 26.14
C ALA A 338 -21.69 -10.95 25.10
N PHE A 339 -22.42 -11.99 25.50
CA PHE A 339 -22.81 -13.09 24.65
C PHE A 339 -24.04 -12.69 23.79
N GLY A 340 -23.94 -12.88 22.50
CA GLY A 340 -25.00 -12.52 21.56
C GLY A 340 -26.01 -13.62 21.25
N GLY A 341 -25.93 -14.76 21.94
CA GLY A 341 -26.74 -15.96 21.69
C GLY A 341 -26.04 -17.00 20.81
N GLU A 342 -26.64 -18.18 20.65
CA GLU A 342 -26.06 -19.27 19.87
C GLU A 342 -25.75 -18.87 18.43
N GLY A 343 -24.55 -19.20 17.95
CA GLY A 343 -24.05 -18.88 16.61
C GLY A 343 -23.56 -17.45 16.42
N THR A 344 -23.71 -16.57 17.42
CA THR A 344 -23.19 -15.21 17.38
C THR A 344 -21.91 -15.10 18.22
N VAL A 345 -20.96 -14.32 17.73
CA VAL A 345 -19.69 -14.06 18.40
C VAL A 345 -19.53 -12.56 18.50
N ASN A 346 -19.27 -12.07 19.71
CA ASN A 346 -19.04 -10.64 19.93
C ASN A 346 -17.82 -10.17 19.11
N PRO A 347 -17.99 -9.25 18.17
CA PRO A 347 -16.91 -8.81 17.26
C PRO A 347 -15.81 -8.07 18.00
N MET A 348 -16.12 -7.40 19.12
CA MET A 348 -15.13 -6.72 19.95
C MET A 348 -14.20 -7.74 20.61
N ALA A 349 -14.75 -8.85 21.12
CA ALA A 349 -13.96 -9.94 21.68
C ALA A 349 -13.00 -10.57 20.66
N LEU A 350 -13.45 -10.73 19.41
CA LEU A 350 -12.60 -11.21 18.32
C LEU A 350 -11.46 -10.24 17.98
N ALA A 351 -11.74 -8.94 18.09
CA ALA A 351 -10.77 -7.89 17.80
C ALA A 351 -9.80 -7.64 18.98
N ASP A 352 -10.10 -8.12 20.17
CA ASP A 352 -9.28 -7.92 21.35
C ASP A 352 -8.25 -9.05 21.52
N LYS A 353 -6.97 -8.67 21.55
CA LYS A 353 -5.85 -9.60 21.73
C LYS A 353 -5.82 -10.23 23.12
N GLU A 354 -6.39 -9.58 24.15
CA GLU A 354 -6.46 -10.08 25.52
C GLU A 354 -7.60 -11.10 25.68
N ALA A 355 -8.63 -11.04 24.84
CA ALA A 355 -9.74 -11.98 24.87
C ALA A 355 -9.53 -13.15 23.90
N SER A 356 -9.18 -12.91 22.64
CA SER A 356 -9.11 -13.94 21.59
C SER A 356 -7.68 -14.42 21.31
N GLY A 357 -6.68 -13.69 21.79
CA GLY A 357 -5.29 -13.89 21.44
C GLY A 357 -4.84 -13.03 20.26
N TYR A 358 -3.61 -13.26 19.81
CA TYR A 358 -2.97 -12.42 18.79
C TYR A 358 -2.16 -13.22 17.79
N SER A 359 -1.91 -12.59 16.66
CA SER A 359 -0.93 -13.03 15.69
C SER A 359 0.12 -11.94 15.48
N LYS A 360 1.38 -12.34 15.48
CA LYS A 360 2.52 -11.47 15.18
C LYS A 360 3.31 -12.04 14.01
N LYS A 361 3.49 -11.24 12.98
CA LYS A 361 4.27 -11.61 11.80
C LYS A 361 5.45 -10.66 11.66
N ILE A 362 6.66 -11.23 11.53
CA ILE A 362 7.87 -10.46 11.21
C ILE A 362 8.39 -11.00 9.88
N ALA A 363 8.46 -10.14 8.88
CA ALA A 363 9.03 -10.47 7.57
C ALA A 363 10.29 -9.63 7.35
N LYS A 364 11.39 -10.28 7.02
CA LYS A 364 12.69 -9.68 6.72
C LYS A 364 13.04 -9.99 5.29
N ASN A 365 13.37 -8.98 4.51
CA ASN A 365 13.76 -9.11 3.12
C ASN A 365 15.09 -8.39 2.90
N LEU A 366 16.01 -9.05 2.24
CA LEU A 366 17.30 -8.52 1.82
C LEU A 366 17.42 -8.73 0.32
N ASN A 367 17.72 -7.68 -0.41
CA ASN A 367 18.04 -7.71 -1.84
C ASN A 367 19.42 -7.09 -2.03
N VAL A 368 20.28 -7.78 -2.74
CA VAL A 368 21.61 -7.28 -3.12
C VAL A 368 21.74 -7.45 -4.62
N ASP A 369 22.07 -6.39 -5.31
CA ASP A 369 22.39 -6.40 -6.72
C ASP A 369 23.81 -5.91 -6.96
N PHE A 370 24.45 -6.55 -7.89
CA PHE A 370 25.80 -6.24 -8.33
C PHE A 370 25.82 -6.21 -9.85
N SER A 371 26.35 -5.16 -10.43
CA SER A 371 26.48 -5.02 -11.87
C SER A 371 27.85 -4.47 -12.24
N LEU A 372 28.45 -5.10 -13.23
CA LEU A 372 29.72 -4.71 -13.82
C LEU A 372 29.50 -4.38 -15.29
N GLU A 373 29.81 -3.17 -15.71
CA GLU A 373 29.71 -2.71 -17.10
C GLU A 373 31.10 -2.34 -17.64
N TYR A 374 31.48 -3.02 -18.72
CA TYR A 374 32.73 -2.78 -19.42
C TYR A 374 32.46 -2.18 -20.79
N LYS A 375 32.95 -0.95 -21.04
CA LYS A 375 32.91 -0.31 -22.35
C LYS A 375 34.12 -0.74 -23.15
N VAL A 376 33.89 -1.35 -24.30
CA VAL A 376 34.95 -1.91 -25.16
C VAL A 376 35.71 -0.75 -25.85
N PRO A 377 37.00 -0.52 -25.54
CA PRO A 377 37.68 0.71 -25.98
C PRO A 377 37.92 0.80 -27.49
N PHE A 378 37.98 -0.34 -28.18
CA PHE A 378 38.29 -0.42 -29.63
C PHE A 378 37.03 -0.57 -30.50
N VAL A 379 35.83 -0.60 -29.90
CA VAL A 379 34.57 -0.62 -30.64
C VAL A 379 33.64 0.44 -30.04
N GLU A 380 33.47 1.52 -30.75
CA GLU A 380 32.63 2.62 -30.29
C GLU A 380 31.17 2.18 -30.11
N GLY A 381 30.58 2.51 -28.97
CA GLY A 381 29.20 2.17 -28.64
C GLY A 381 28.98 0.76 -28.11
N LEU A 382 29.98 -0.12 -28.08
CA LEU A 382 29.87 -1.48 -27.54
C LEU A 382 30.16 -1.48 -26.03
N SER A 383 29.19 -2.00 -25.26
CA SER A 383 29.41 -2.31 -23.84
C SER A 383 28.94 -3.72 -23.50
N LEU A 384 29.63 -4.33 -22.55
CA LEU A 384 29.27 -5.62 -21.96
C LEU A 384 28.84 -5.39 -20.51
N LYS A 385 27.65 -5.84 -20.15
CA LYS A 385 27.12 -5.70 -18.79
C LYS A 385 26.81 -7.06 -18.21
N ALA A 386 27.36 -7.36 -17.04
CA ALA A 386 26.99 -8.52 -16.23
C ALA A 386 26.29 -8.04 -14.96
N THR A 387 25.16 -8.67 -14.63
CA THR A 387 24.40 -8.37 -13.43
C THR A 387 24.15 -9.64 -12.64
N MET A 388 24.37 -9.58 -11.35
CA MET A 388 24.09 -10.66 -10.40
C MET A 388 23.21 -10.10 -9.29
N GLY A 389 22.21 -10.87 -8.88
CA GLY A 389 21.33 -10.52 -7.77
C GLY A 389 21.18 -11.64 -6.77
N TYR A 390 21.01 -11.24 -5.52
CA TYR A 390 20.70 -12.14 -4.42
C TYR A 390 19.52 -11.59 -3.64
N THR A 391 18.50 -12.43 -3.43
CA THR A 391 17.32 -12.10 -2.64
C THR A 391 17.14 -13.14 -1.54
N GLN A 392 17.00 -12.66 -0.32
CA GLN A 392 16.65 -13.48 0.84
C GLN A 392 15.36 -12.96 1.46
N SER A 393 14.45 -13.88 1.79
CA SER A 393 13.17 -13.55 2.44
C SER A 393 12.94 -14.53 3.58
N ASP A 394 12.86 -13.99 4.79
CA ASP A 394 12.56 -14.74 6.00
C ASP A 394 11.24 -14.25 6.58
N SER A 395 10.41 -15.18 7.04
CA SER A 395 9.14 -14.86 7.70
C SER A 395 8.98 -15.68 8.97
N TRP A 396 8.74 -15.00 10.07
CA TRP A 396 8.45 -15.59 11.36
C TRP A 396 7.05 -15.19 11.78
N ASN A 397 6.26 -16.20 12.20
CA ASN A 397 4.88 -16.00 12.67
C ASN A 397 4.73 -16.59 14.06
N LYS A 398 4.12 -15.83 14.96
CA LYS A 398 3.67 -16.29 16.28
C LYS A 398 2.17 -16.11 16.37
N ASN A 399 1.46 -17.20 16.66
CA ASN A 399 0.03 -17.18 16.92
C ASN A 399 -0.20 -17.62 18.37
N TRP A 400 -0.94 -16.82 19.10
CA TRP A 400 -1.41 -17.12 20.44
C TRP A 400 -2.92 -17.17 20.42
N ASN A 401 -3.50 -18.32 20.78
CA ASN A 401 -4.93 -18.53 20.79
C ASN A 401 -5.43 -18.53 22.23
N MET A 402 -6.51 -17.85 22.48
CA MET A 402 -7.25 -17.88 23.73
C MET A 402 -8.68 -18.26 23.45
N ASN A 403 -9.28 -19.04 24.35
CA ASN A 403 -10.71 -19.28 24.30
C ASN A 403 -11.42 -18.06 24.90
N ILE A 404 -12.38 -17.54 24.15
CA ILE A 404 -13.15 -16.38 24.58
C ILE A 404 -14.22 -16.88 25.53
N VAL A 405 -14.26 -16.32 26.73
CA VAL A 405 -15.35 -16.53 27.67
C VAL A 405 -16.26 -15.32 27.60
N TYR A 406 -17.55 -15.57 27.40
CA TYR A 406 -18.57 -14.55 27.30
C TYR A 406 -19.45 -14.51 28.54
N MET A 407 -20.07 -13.38 28.82
CA MET A 407 -21.12 -13.23 29.79
C MET A 407 -22.48 -13.19 29.08
N GLY A 408 -23.32 -14.18 29.32
CA GLY A 408 -24.70 -14.22 28.88
C GLY A 408 -25.64 -13.68 29.94
N TYR A 409 -26.84 -13.26 29.52
CA TYR A 409 -27.91 -12.86 30.43
C TYR A 409 -29.18 -13.67 30.11
N ARG A 410 -29.74 -14.33 31.13
CA ARG A 410 -31.03 -15.03 31.08
C ARG A 410 -32.12 -14.14 31.64
N GLU A 411 -33.02 -13.70 30.78
CA GLU A 411 -34.12 -12.82 31.18
C GLU A 411 -35.17 -13.52 32.06
N ASP A 412 -35.43 -14.81 31.80
CA ASP A 412 -36.37 -15.61 32.57
C ASP A 412 -35.96 -15.81 34.01
N ALA A 413 -34.65 -15.94 34.23
CA ALA A 413 -34.06 -16.08 35.56
C ALA A 413 -33.48 -14.78 36.13
N GLN A 414 -33.39 -13.72 35.33
CA GLN A 414 -32.72 -12.44 35.67
C GLN A 414 -31.27 -12.64 36.19
N GLU A 415 -30.57 -13.58 35.60
CA GLU A 415 -29.22 -13.95 36.01
C GLU A 415 -28.19 -13.87 34.88
N TYR A 416 -26.94 -13.59 35.24
CA TYR A 416 -25.81 -13.66 34.30
C TYR A 416 -25.15 -15.04 34.39
N TYR A 417 -24.62 -15.51 33.27
CA TYR A 417 -23.91 -16.80 33.20
C TYR A 417 -22.71 -16.70 32.25
N GLU A 418 -21.65 -17.44 32.55
CA GLU A 418 -20.50 -17.58 31.67
C GLU A 418 -20.79 -18.58 30.55
N SER A 419 -20.38 -18.25 29.32
CA SER A 419 -20.47 -19.10 28.15
C SER A 419 -19.11 -19.09 27.43
N ALA A 420 -18.57 -20.26 27.13
CA ALA A 420 -17.26 -20.43 26.45
C ALA A 420 -17.45 -20.93 24.99
#